data_c8357eb0aefde7f49d615bd4e74bd41f
#
_entry.id   c8357eb0aefde7f49d615bd4e74bd41f
#
_cell.length_a   1.000
_cell.length_b   1.000
_cell.length_c   1.000
_cell.angle_alpha   90.00
_cell.angle_beta   90.00
_cell.angle_gamma   90.00
#
_symmetry.space_group_name_H-M   'P 1'
#
loop_
_entity.id
_entity.type
_entity.pdbx_description
1 polymer ?
#
loop_
_entity_poly.entity_id
_entity_poly.type
_entity_poly.pdbx_seq_one_letter_code
_entity_poly.pdbx_strand_id
1 'polypeptide(L)'
;MAETFDLTSTVDLTNCDREPIHIPGAIQPHGVLLVLLESTLEILQVSRNTQTLLGPPPGALLGQPLSSLFNDPQIRQIRQCLTEDFDSINPLELAVAVDDQVRHFNGIVHRWHGVIILELEPRHSLPNPDFIDFYHQVRGVITRIQKAPSLQAMSQVVVKEVRRITGFD
;
A
#
# COMPACT_ATOMS: atom_id res chain seq x y z
N MET A 1 10.00 -24.38 13.22
CA MET A 1 9.55 -23.83 14.52
C MET A 1 9.64 -22.33 14.37
N ALA A 2 8.52 -21.63 14.32
CA ALA A 2 8.51 -20.17 14.30
C ALA A 2 8.78 -19.70 15.73
N GLU A 3 9.87 -18.98 15.93
CA GLU A 3 10.13 -18.30 17.20
C GLU A 3 9.05 -17.23 17.38
N THR A 4 8.22 -17.42 18.41
CA THR A 4 7.28 -16.39 18.86
C THR A 4 8.08 -15.27 19.51
N PHE A 5 8.29 -14.18 18.79
CA PHE A 5 8.89 -12.98 19.37
C PHE A 5 7.94 -12.39 20.42
N ASP A 6 8.43 -12.27 21.63
CA ASP A 6 7.75 -11.57 22.72
C ASP A 6 7.88 -10.05 22.50
N LEU A 7 6.84 -9.44 21.95
CA LEU A 7 6.74 -8.00 21.71
C LEU A 7 6.58 -7.18 23.01
N THR A 8 6.63 -7.82 24.19
CA THR A 8 6.42 -7.17 25.49
C THR A 8 7.72 -6.84 26.23
N SER A 9 8.87 -7.26 25.73
CA SER A 9 10.17 -6.93 26.32
C SER A 9 10.49 -5.46 26.08
N THR A 10 10.72 -4.70 27.16
CA THR A 10 11.18 -3.30 27.07
C THR A 10 12.52 -3.25 26.34
N VAL A 11 12.57 -2.49 25.26
CA VAL A 11 13.81 -2.27 24.49
C VAL A 11 14.74 -1.41 25.34
N ASP A 12 15.99 -1.87 25.51
CA ASP A 12 17.06 -1.15 26.16
C ASP A 12 18.37 -1.22 25.34
N LEU A 13 19.42 -0.53 25.79
CA LEU A 13 20.69 -0.48 25.07
C LEU A 13 21.43 -1.84 24.96
N THR A 14 20.97 -2.87 25.68
CA THR A 14 21.59 -4.19 25.67
C THR A 14 20.92 -5.19 24.74
N ASN A 15 19.68 -4.89 24.28
CA ASN A 15 18.88 -5.77 23.41
C ASN A 15 18.45 -5.11 22.10
N CYS A 16 18.85 -3.87 21.86
CA CYS A 16 18.52 -3.09 20.68
C CYS A 16 18.93 -3.79 19.35
N ASP A 17 20.04 -4.53 19.36
CA ASP A 17 20.53 -5.31 18.22
C ASP A 17 19.69 -6.55 17.90
N ARG A 18 18.83 -6.97 18.82
CA ARG A 18 17.91 -8.11 18.68
C ARG A 18 16.50 -7.72 18.27
N GLU A 19 16.21 -6.44 18.29
CA GLU A 19 14.90 -5.95 17.87
C GLU A 19 14.66 -6.29 16.39
N PRO A 20 13.57 -7.00 16.06
CA PRO A 20 13.28 -7.41 14.67
C PRO A 20 12.70 -6.22 13.86
N ILE A 21 13.49 -5.15 13.71
CA ILE A 21 13.08 -3.93 13.00
C ILE A 21 12.65 -4.17 11.55
N HIS A 22 13.06 -5.30 10.97
CA HIS A 22 12.66 -5.73 9.63
C HIS A 22 11.29 -6.42 9.60
N ILE A 23 10.66 -6.65 10.76
CA ILE A 23 9.31 -7.21 10.91
C ILE A 23 8.46 -6.19 11.66
N PRO A 24 7.78 -5.26 10.95
CA PRO A 24 7.04 -4.18 11.60
C PRO A 24 5.85 -4.66 12.45
N GLY A 25 5.35 -5.89 12.24
CA GLY A 25 4.28 -6.51 13.02
C GLY A 25 2.92 -5.84 12.94
N ALA A 26 2.84 -4.61 12.41
CA ALA A 26 1.62 -3.84 12.24
C ALA A 26 1.73 -2.89 11.04
N ILE A 27 0.61 -2.56 10.45
CA ILE A 27 0.52 -1.48 9.46
C ILE A 27 0.24 -0.14 10.14
N GLN A 28 0.46 0.95 9.42
CA GLN A 28 0.09 2.28 9.91
C GLN A 28 -1.43 2.42 10.08
N PRO A 29 -1.91 3.08 11.15
CA PRO A 29 -3.34 3.10 11.51
C PRO A 29 -4.23 3.86 10.50
N HIS A 30 -3.65 4.69 9.65
CA HIS A 30 -4.38 5.42 8.61
C HIS A 30 -4.67 4.59 7.36
N GLY A 31 -4.01 3.45 7.16
CA GLY A 31 -4.23 2.55 6.03
C GLY A 31 -4.95 1.26 6.41
N VAL A 32 -5.48 0.56 5.43
CA VAL A 32 -6.02 -0.81 5.54
C VAL A 32 -5.24 -1.72 4.63
N LEU A 33 -4.90 -2.92 5.11
CA LEU A 33 -4.24 -3.94 4.32
C LEU A 33 -5.14 -5.17 4.21
N LEU A 34 -5.27 -5.67 2.98
CA LEU A 34 -5.94 -6.92 2.64
C LEU A 34 -4.93 -7.82 1.93
N VAL A 35 -4.86 -9.09 2.35
CA VAL A 35 -4.11 -10.13 1.63
C VAL A 35 -5.13 -11.05 0.97
N LEU A 36 -4.97 -11.28 -0.32
CA LEU A 36 -5.94 -11.98 -1.16
C LEU A 36 -5.31 -13.21 -1.79
N LEU A 37 -6.08 -14.27 -1.95
CA LEU A 37 -5.70 -15.40 -2.80
C LEU A 37 -5.72 -14.97 -4.26
N GLU A 38 -4.60 -15.10 -4.97
CA GLU A 38 -4.45 -14.57 -6.32
C GLU A 38 -5.50 -15.11 -7.32
N SER A 39 -5.83 -16.38 -7.25
CA SER A 39 -6.74 -17.03 -8.20
C SER A 39 -8.19 -16.56 -8.10
N THR A 40 -8.69 -16.34 -6.88
CA THR A 40 -10.10 -16.07 -6.60
C THR A 40 -10.37 -14.66 -6.09
N LEU A 41 -9.34 -13.97 -5.58
CA LEU A 41 -9.43 -12.74 -4.77
C LEU A 41 -10.23 -12.95 -3.48
N GLU A 42 -10.18 -14.16 -2.91
CA GLU A 42 -10.67 -14.45 -1.58
C GLU A 42 -9.78 -13.76 -0.53
N ILE A 43 -10.38 -13.17 0.48
CA ILE A 43 -9.68 -12.43 1.53
C ILE A 43 -9.09 -13.41 2.55
N LEU A 44 -7.76 -13.52 2.59
CA LEU A 44 -7.03 -14.42 3.48
C LEU A 44 -6.63 -13.75 4.80
N GLN A 45 -6.26 -12.47 4.74
CA GLN A 45 -5.88 -11.68 5.91
C GLN A 45 -6.35 -10.25 5.75
N VAL A 46 -6.62 -9.60 6.88
CA VAL A 46 -7.01 -8.18 6.93
C VAL A 46 -6.39 -7.50 8.14
N SER A 47 -6.11 -6.22 8.03
CA SER A 47 -5.72 -5.41 9.16
C SER A 47 -6.89 -5.22 10.15
N ARG A 48 -6.57 -5.00 11.43
CA ARG A 48 -7.56 -4.91 12.51
C ARG A 48 -8.56 -3.76 12.33
N ASN A 49 -8.16 -2.69 11.67
CA ASN A 49 -8.92 -1.44 11.56
C ASN A 49 -9.96 -1.43 10.42
N THR A 50 -10.25 -2.57 9.77
CA THR A 50 -11.26 -2.67 8.70
C THR A 50 -12.62 -2.14 9.14
N GLN A 51 -13.06 -2.44 10.38
CA GLN A 51 -14.35 -1.98 10.88
C GLN A 51 -14.48 -0.45 10.86
N THR A 52 -13.42 0.25 11.25
CA THR A 52 -13.42 1.72 11.27
C THR A 52 -13.41 2.33 9.88
N LEU A 53 -12.65 1.74 8.95
CA LEU A 53 -12.38 2.34 7.65
C LEU A 53 -13.29 1.78 6.55
N LEU A 54 -13.58 0.47 6.55
CA LEU A 54 -14.37 -0.21 5.51
C LEU A 54 -15.79 -0.59 5.94
N GLY A 55 -16.11 -0.54 7.26
CA GLY A 55 -17.39 -0.91 7.83
C GLY A 55 -17.42 -2.33 8.41
N PRO A 56 -17.16 -3.41 7.67
CA PRO A 56 -17.19 -4.76 8.24
C PRO A 56 -16.01 -5.02 9.19
N PRO A 57 -16.25 -5.75 10.32
CA PRO A 57 -15.17 -6.18 11.20
C PRO A 57 -14.31 -7.27 10.53
N PRO A 58 -13.06 -7.47 10.97
CA PRO A 58 -12.13 -8.43 10.38
C PRO A 58 -12.72 -9.83 10.18
N GLY A 59 -13.40 -10.37 11.21
CA GLY A 59 -13.98 -11.71 11.16
C GLY A 59 -15.10 -11.88 10.14
N ALA A 60 -15.75 -10.80 9.70
CA ALA A 60 -16.78 -10.85 8.66
C ALA A 60 -16.19 -10.83 7.23
N LEU A 61 -14.93 -10.46 7.09
CA LEU A 61 -14.24 -10.36 5.80
C LEU A 61 -13.41 -11.59 5.46
N LEU A 62 -12.88 -12.28 6.47
CA LEU A 62 -12.03 -13.46 6.25
C LEU A 62 -12.79 -14.56 5.51
N GLY A 63 -12.19 -15.12 4.46
CA GLY A 63 -12.79 -16.15 3.60
C GLY A 63 -13.86 -15.62 2.65
N GLN A 64 -14.17 -14.33 2.66
CA GLN A 64 -15.12 -13.73 1.72
C GLN A 64 -14.43 -13.32 0.41
N PRO A 65 -15.15 -13.34 -0.71
CA PRO A 65 -14.62 -12.79 -1.96
C PRO A 65 -14.48 -11.27 -1.86
N LEU A 66 -13.49 -10.70 -2.53
CA LEU A 66 -13.25 -9.26 -2.54
C LEU A 66 -14.47 -8.45 -3.07
N SER A 67 -15.36 -9.10 -3.85
CA SER A 67 -16.64 -8.53 -4.31
C SER A 67 -17.65 -8.25 -3.18
N SER A 68 -17.36 -8.70 -1.96
CA SER A 68 -18.15 -8.29 -0.77
C SER A 68 -17.88 -6.82 -0.36
N LEU A 69 -16.77 -6.25 -0.80
CA LEU A 69 -16.36 -4.86 -0.51
C LEU A 69 -16.47 -3.94 -1.74
N PHE A 70 -16.14 -4.47 -2.91
CA PHE A 70 -15.99 -3.68 -4.15
C PHE A 70 -16.96 -4.18 -5.22
N ASN A 71 -17.45 -3.26 -6.04
CA ASN A 71 -18.32 -3.57 -7.17
C ASN A 71 -17.53 -4.19 -8.35
N ASP A 72 -18.25 -4.74 -9.33
CA ASP A 72 -17.65 -5.40 -10.49
C ASP A 72 -16.69 -4.53 -11.31
N PRO A 73 -16.96 -3.23 -11.57
CA PRO A 73 -16.00 -2.35 -12.21
C PRO A 73 -14.67 -2.25 -11.46
N GLN A 74 -14.71 -2.09 -10.15
CA GLN A 74 -13.51 -1.99 -9.31
C GLN A 74 -12.74 -3.33 -9.25
N ILE A 75 -13.45 -4.46 -9.17
CA ILE A 75 -12.83 -5.79 -9.25
C ILE A 75 -12.13 -5.98 -10.59
N ARG A 76 -12.75 -5.56 -11.71
CA ARG A 76 -12.10 -5.63 -13.02
C ARG A 76 -10.83 -4.77 -13.07
N GLN A 77 -10.87 -3.56 -12.51
CA GLN A 77 -9.73 -2.65 -12.44
C GLN A 77 -8.58 -3.28 -11.63
N ILE A 78 -8.87 -3.87 -10.46
CA ILE A 78 -7.87 -4.61 -9.67
C ILE A 78 -7.27 -5.75 -10.50
N ARG A 79 -8.09 -6.56 -11.17
CA ARG A 79 -7.60 -7.65 -12.04
C ARG A 79 -6.75 -7.14 -13.20
N GLN A 80 -7.11 -6.03 -13.81
CA GLN A 80 -6.31 -5.42 -14.88
C GLN A 80 -4.92 -5.01 -14.37
N CYS A 81 -4.83 -4.39 -13.20
CA CYS A 81 -3.54 -4.07 -12.58
C CYS A 81 -2.68 -5.31 -12.35
N LEU A 82 -3.29 -6.47 -12.09
CA LEU A 82 -2.58 -7.73 -11.89
C LEU A 82 -2.06 -8.37 -13.19
N THR A 83 -2.56 -7.96 -14.35
CA THR A 83 -2.11 -8.46 -15.68
C THR A 83 -1.03 -7.59 -16.31
N GLU A 84 -0.86 -6.36 -15.86
CA GLU A 84 0.23 -5.48 -16.29
C GLU A 84 1.52 -5.80 -15.51
N ASP A 85 2.66 -5.32 -16.00
CA ASP A 85 3.99 -5.71 -15.53
C ASP A 85 4.11 -5.50 -13.98
N PHE A 86 4.31 -6.60 -13.26
CA PHE A 86 4.21 -6.68 -11.80
C PHE A 86 5.28 -5.94 -11.01
N ASP A 87 6.35 -5.52 -11.66
CA ASP A 87 7.39 -4.68 -11.03
C ASP A 87 6.89 -3.26 -10.77
N SER A 88 5.65 -2.97 -11.15
CA SER A 88 5.03 -1.66 -10.96
C SER A 88 3.89 -1.71 -9.95
N ILE A 89 3.95 -0.85 -8.95
CA ILE A 89 2.83 -0.53 -8.08
C ILE A 89 1.81 0.25 -8.93
N ASN A 90 0.56 -0.22 -8.96
CA ASN A 90 -0.50 0.43 -9.74
C ASN A 90 -1.43 1.17 -8.79
N PRO A 91 -1.44 2.51 -8.76
CA PRO A 91 -2.40 3.23 -7.95
C PRO A 91 -3.81 3.09 -8.52
N LEU A 92 -4.77 2.81 -7.65
CA LEU A 92 -6.19 2.62 -7.96
C LEU A 92 -7.03 3.64 -7.19
N GLU A 93 -8.08 4.14 -7.81
CA GLU A 93 -9.15 4.81 -7.08
C GLU A 93 -10.25 3.80 -6.76
N LEU A 94 -10.47 3.56 -5.48
CA LEU A 94 -11.46 2.61 -4.99
C LEU A 94 -12.46 3.30 -4.07
N ALA A 95 -13.68 2.77 -4.01
CA ALA A 95 -14.73 3.32 -3.17
C ALA A 95 -15.49 2.19 -2.47
N VAL A 96 -15.79 2.38 -1.19
CA VAL A 96 -16.55 1.46 -0.36
C VAL A 96 -17.73 2.19 0.27
N ALA A 97 -18.91 1.57 0.25
CA ALA A 97 -20.07 2.07 0.96
C ALA A 97 -19.96 1.70 2.45
N VAL A 98 -19.97 2.71 3.33
CA VAL A 98 -19.89 2.56 4.78
C VAL A 98 -20.93 3.48 5.41
N ASP A 99 -21.86 2.94 6.18
CA ASP A 99 -22.88 3.71 6.91
C ASP A 99 -23.62 4.73 6.02
N ASP A 100 -24.14 4.29 4.86
CA ASP A 100 -24.82 5.11 3.84
C ASP A 100 -23.95 6.23 3.20
N GLN A 101 -22.65 6.21 3.45
CA GLN A 101 -21.69 7.11 2.82
C GLN A 101 -20.72 6.34 1.93
N VAL A 102 -20.28 6.97 0.85
CA VAL A 102 -19.22 6.45 0.01
C VAL A 102 -17.88 7.01 0.49
N ARG A 103 -17.00 6.13 0.92
CA ARG A 103 -15.62 6.49 1.27
C ARG A 103 -14.69 6.14 0.12
N HIS A 104 -13.86 7.09 -0.26
CA HIS A 104 -12.88 6.95 -1.34
C HIS A 104 -11.50 6.60 -0.77
N PHE A 105 -10.80 5.73 -1.47
CA PHE A 105 -9.47 5.27 -1.12
C PHE A 105 -8.52 5.35 -2.31
N ASN A 106 -7.27 5.67 -2.04
CA ASN A 106 -6.17 5.38 -2.92
C ASN A 106 -5.71 3.95 -2.65
N GLY A 107 -5.68 3.11 -3.67
CA GLY A 107 -5.32 1.70 -3.57
C GLY A 107 -3.98 1.41 -4.23
N ILE A 108 -3.16 0.58 -3.60
CA ILE A 108 -1.94 0.04 -4.16
C ILE A 108 -2.04 -1.47 -4.15
N VAL A 109 -1.83 -2.09 -5.31
CA VAL A 109 -1.89 -3.54 -5.48
C VAL A 109 -0.54 -4.07 -5.89
N HIS A 110 -0.07 -5.10 -5.22
CA HIS A 110 1.13 -5.81 -5.63
C HIS A 110 1.06 -7.30 -5.31
N ARG A 111 1.89 -8.09 -5.98
CA ARG A 111 2.00 -9.53 -5.78
C ARG A 111 3.17 -9.84 -4.84
N TRP A 112 2.95 -10.78 -3.93
CA TRP A 112 3.99 -11.25 -3.02
C TRP A 112 3.81 -12.75 -2.72
N HIS A 113 4.80 -13.56 -3.09
CA HIS A 113 4.81 -15.01 -2.76
C HIS A 113 3.49 -15.77 -3.01
N GLY A 114 2.83 -15.52 -4.15
CA GLY A 114 1.60 -16.23 -4.54
C GLY A 114 0.31 -15.64 -3.95
N VAL A 115 0.38 -14.52 -3.26
CA VAL A 115 -0.77 -13.74 -2.81
C VAL A 115 -0.75 -12.34 -3.42
N ILE A 116 -1.91 -11.69 -3.38
CA ILE A 116 -2.07 -10.29 -3.73
C ILE A 116 -2.19 -9.50 -2.43
N ILE A 117 -1.43 -8.42 -2.33
CA ILE A 117 -1.56 -7.44 -1.27
C ILE A 117 -2.25 -6.22 -1.84
N LEU A 118 -3.34 -5.80 -1.20
CA LEU A 118 -4.08 -4.59 -1.50
C LEU A 118 -4.00 -3.67 -0.29
N GLU A 119 -3.33 -2.55 -0.47
CA GLU A 119 -3.22 -1.47 0.51
C GLU A 119 -4.19 -0.36 0.15
N LEU A 120 -4.93 0.16 1.13
CA LEU A 120 -5.95 1.20 0.95
C LEU A 120 -5.68 2.35 1.91
N GLU A 121 -5.58 3.56 1.38
CA GLU A 121 -5.49 4.78 2.18
C GLU A 121 -6.73 5.64 1.94
N PRO A 122 -7.42 6.10 3.01
CA PRO A 122 -8.55 7.01 2.87
C PRO A 122 -8.14 8.28 2.14
N ARG A 123 -8.90 8.66 1.12
CA ARG A 123 -8.71 9.91 0.39
C ARG A 123 -9.30 11.06 1.20
N HIS A 124 -8.45 11.92 1.72
CA HIS A 124 -8.89 13.15 2.37
C HIS A 124 -9.30 14.18 1.31
N SER A 125 -10.41 14.86 1.54
CA SER A 125 -11.03 15.84 0.61
C SER A 125 -10.25 17.16 0.46
N LEU A 126 -8.96 17.18 0.73
CA LEU A 126 -8.13 18.36 0.49
C LEU A 126 -7.78 18.45 -1.00
N PRO A 127 -7.73 19.67 -1.59
CA PRO A 127 -7.27 19.88 -2.96
C PRO A 127 -5.77 19.63 -3.03
N ASN A 128 -5.38 18.37 -2.96
CA ASN A 128 -3.99 17.96 -3.18
C ASN A 128 -3.86 17.49 -4.63
N PRO A 129 -2.73 17.73 -5.32
CA PRO A 129 -2.49 17.15 -6.62
C PRO A 129 -2.83 15.66 -6.55
N ASP A 130 -3.54 15.19 -7.55
CA ASP A 130 -4.07 13.85 -7.60
C ASP A 130 -2.97 12.86 -7.16
N PHE A 131 -3.26 12.00 -6.18
CA PHE A 131 -2.30 10.99 -5.70
C PHE A 131 -1.66 10.24 -6.87
N ILE A 132 -2.44 9.97 -7.92
CA ILE A 132 -2.00 9.32 -9.14
C ILE A 132 -0.96 10.18 -9.88
N ASP A 133 -1.19 11.48 -10.01
CA ASP A 133 -0.24 12.39 -10.65
C ASP A 133 1.07 12.49 -9.85
N PHE A 134 0.97 12.61 -8.53
CA PHE A 134 2.14 12.61 -7.66
C PHE A 134 2.91 11.28 -7.75
N TYR A 135 2.20 10.16 -7.74
CA TYR A 135 2.79 8.84 -7.88
C TYR A 135 3.54 8.68 -9.22
N HIS A 136 2.90 9.05 -10.34
CA HIS A 136 3.54 9.01 -11.66
C HIS A 136 4.76 9.92 -11.73
N GLN A 137 4.70 11.08 -11.09
CA GLN A 137 5.83 12.01 -11.00
C GLN A 137 7.01 11.38 -10.26
N VAL A 138 6.78 10.82 -9.06
CA VAL A 138 7.81 10.16 -8.25
C VAL A 138 8.40 8.95 -8.98
N ARG A 139 7.57 8.12 -9.59
CA ARG A 139 8.02 6.98 -10.39
C ARG A 139 8.91 7.39 -11.56
N GLY A 140 8.55 8.47 -12.25
CA GLY A 140 9.38 9.06 -13.30
C GLY A 140 10.75 9.51 -12.78
N VAL A 141 10.80 10.06 -11.57
CA VAL A 141 12.05 10.44 -10.88
C VAL A 141 12.92 9.22 -10.60
N ILE A 142 12.35 8.18 -9.99
CA ILE A 142 13.08 6.93 -9.68
C ILE A 142 13.66 6.33 -10.96
N THR A 143 12.88 6.25 -12.02
CA THR A 143 13.35 5.73 -13.31
C THR A 143 14.53 6.54 -13.88
N ARG A 144 14.51 7.87 -13.76
CA ARG A 144 15.62 8.71 -14.21
C ARG A 144 16.88 8.52 -13.37
N ILE A 145 16.71 8.34 -12.06
CA ILE A 145 17.83 8.04 -11.14
C ILE A 145 18.47 6.70 -11.49
N GLN A 146 17.65 5.65 -11.69
CA GLN A 146 18.14 4.31 -12.03
C GLN A 146 18.85 4.23 -13.39
N LYS A 147 18.44 5.07 -14.36
CA LYS A 147 19.02 5.14 -15.70
C LYS A 147 20.23 6.07 -15.80
N ALA A 148 20.63 6.73 -14.72
CA ALA A 148 21.76 7.65 -14.75
C ALA A 148 23.08 6.90 -15.05
N PRO A 149 23.88 7.35 -16.03
CA PRO A 149 25.07 6.61 -16.50
C PRO A 149 26.27 6.68 -15.55
N SER A 150 26.23 7.55 -14.54
CA SER A 150 27.30 7.73 -13.56
C SER A 150 26.75 8.26 -12.23
N LEU A 151 27.52 8.09 -11.16
CA LEU A 151 27.18 8.64 -9.83
C LEU A 151 27.00 10.17 -9.89
N GLN A 152 27.84 10.88 -10.65
CA GLN A 152 27.72 12.32 -10.81
C GLN A 152 26.40 12.71 -11.52
N ALA A 153 26.05 12.01 -12.60
CA ALA A 153 24.78 12.23 -13.31
C ALA A 153 23.58 11.90 -12.42
N MET A 154 23.66 10.82 -11.65
CA MET A 154 22.63 10.44 -10.67
C MET A 154 22.42 11.53 -9.62
N SER A 155 23.50 12.05 -9.02
CA SER A 155 23.44 13.14 -8.03
C SER A 155 22.79 14.39 -8.59
N GLN A 156 23.13 14.76 -9.83
CA GLN A 156 22.50 15.91 -10.52
C GLN A 156 20.99 15.70 -10.75
N VAL A 157 20.58 14.49 -11.13
CA VAL A 157 19.17 14.15 -11.29
C VAL A 157 18.45 14.26 -9.94
N VAL A 158 19.01 13.67 -8.86
CA VAL A 158 18.42 13.72 -7.51
C VAL A 158 18.21 15.16 -7.06
N VAL A 159 19.26 16.00 -7.12
CA VAL A 159 19.18 17.42 -6.71
C VAL A 159 18.09 18.16 -7.48
N LYS A 160 18.07 18.00 -8.81
CA LYS A 160 17.08 18.65 -9.68
C LYS A 160 15.65 18.24 -9.35
N GLU A 161 15.42 16.95 -9.11
CA GLU A 161 14.07 16.43 -8.84
C GLU A 161 13.61 16.76 -7.42
N VAL A 162 14.49 16.70 -6.42
CA VAL A 162 14.17 17.14 -5.06
C VAL A 162 13.79 18.63 -5.06
N ARG A 163 14.58 19.48 -5.72
CA ARG A 163 14.24 20.90 -5.88
C ARG A 163 12.87 21.10 -6.54
N ARG A 164 12.56 20.33 -7.58
CA ARG A 164 11.28 20.42 -8.30
C ARG A 164 10.08 20.04 -7.42
N ILE A 165 10.25 19.02 -6.56
CA ILE A 165 9.17 18.50 -5.69
C ILE A 165 8.97 19.39 -4.46
N THR A 166 10.07 19.83 -3.84
CA THR A 166 10.02 20.57 -2.57
C THR A 166 9.94 22.09 -2.75
N GLY A 167 10.33 22.60 -3.91
CA GLY A 167 10.46 24.04 -4.14
C GLY A 167 11.67 24.69 -3.43
N PHE A 168 12.54 23.90 -2.79
CA PHE A 168 13.77 24.44 -2.17
C PHE A 168 14.88 24.63 -3.19
N ASP A 169 15.67 25.70 -3.01
CA ASP A 169 16.88 26.01 -3.79
C ASP A 169 18.11 25.25 -3.27
#